data_e084a420063d6c0a3efcf61d76b0baf3
#
_entry.id   e084a420063d6c0a3efcf61d76b0baf3
#
_cell.length_a   1.000
_cell.length_b   1.000
_cell.length_c   1.000
_cell.angle_alpha   90.00
_cell.angle_beta   90.00
_cell.angle_gamma   90.00
#
_symmetry.space_group_name_H-M   'P 1'
#
loop_
_entity.id
_entity.type
_entity.pdbx_description
1 polymer ?
#
loop_
_entity_poly.entity_id
_entity_poly.type
_entity_poly.pdbx_seq_one_letter_code
_entity_poly.pdbx_strand_id
1 'polypeptide(L)'
;VTKIISFYSFKSIGCTTAIAFIAKHLANKGKKVAVIDFNLESPNISNLLSLETFQYKGVVDYFYERALSLSHQCSTTINDICYRCNLSQNISVIPTGDIDKYYIHRASELDRGLIASFYKKDFNPIRALINDVKKLIKPDVILIDTNSGINDLSSIAINDLSDVVYINLFPNEIHFKGLTIILEAIKRSKFNNKRKQPVINFILLPLPHMRKKKLLKKVEQWIQKNNIKDFSNIYAVDYNYEIVLSGIDIDESIYTDYKIIANSI
;
A
#
# COMPACT_ATOMS: atom_id res chain seq x y z
N VAL A 1 -0.04 -6.45 -19.00
CA VAL A 1 -0.75 -5.32 -18.33
C VAL A 1 -0.28 -5.26 -16.89
N THR A 2 0.24 -4.12 -16.45
CA THR A 2 0.69 -3.91 -15.05
C THR A 2 -0.49 -4.00 -14.09
N LYS A 3 -0.40 -4.86 -13.08
CA LYS A 3 -1.39 -5.02 -12.01
C LYS A 3 -1.09 -4.05 -10.87
N ILE A 4 -2.10 -3.31 -10.39
CA ILE A 4 -1.96 -2.39 -9.26
C ILE A 4 -2.62 -2.98 -8.03
N ILE A 5 -1.89 -3.06 -6.92
CA ILE A 5 -2.31 -3.70 -5.69
C ILE A 5 -2.06 -2.76 -4.51
N SER A 6 -3.10 -2.41 -3.77
CA SER A 6 -2.97 -1.63 -2.53
C SER A 6 -3.10 -2.51 -1.30
N PHE A 7 -2.32 -2.18 -0.28
CA PHE A 7 -2.40 -2.75 1.05
C PHE A 7 -2.93 -1.69 2.00
N TYR A 8 -3.97 -2.04 2.73
CA TYR A 8 -4.68 -1.12 3.61
C TYR A 8 -5.00 -1.77 4.96
N SER A 9 -5.04 -0.98 6.01
CA SER A 9 -5.58 -1.38 7.32
C SER A 9 -6.31 -0.22 7.99
N PHE A 10 -7.37 -0.53 8.74
CA PHE A 10 -8.08 0.51 9.51
C PHE A 10 -7.26 1.02 10.70
N LYS A 11 -6.48 0.15 11.33
CA LYS A 11 -5.45 0.46 12.32
C LYS A 11 -4.15 -0.11 11.84
N SER A 12 -3.06 0.62 11.99
CA SER A 12 -1.74 0.22 11.52
C SER A 12 -1.39 -1.19 11.98
N ILE A 13 -1.29 -2.11 11.02
CA ILE A 13 -1.00 -3.52 11.27
C ILE A 13 -0.33 -4.16 10.06
N GLY A 14 1.00 -4.12 10.02
CA GLY A 14 1.85 -4.89 9.14
C GLY A 14 1.65 -4.77 7.63
N CYS A 15 1.03 -3.69 7.10
CA CYS A 15 0.90 -3.48 5.64
C CYS A 15 2.26 -3.33 4.99
N THR A 16 3.09 -2.42 5.48
CA THR A 16 4.44 -2.15 5.00
C THR A 16 5.32 -3.40 5.00
N THR A 17 5.26 -4.18 6.10
CA THR A 17 5.97 -5.46 6.23
C THR A 17 5.50 -6.46 5.19
N ALA A 18 4.18 -6.62 5.02
CA ALA A 18 3.61 -7.52 4.02
C ALA A 18 4.08 -7.17 2.61
N ILE A 19 4.06 -5.88 2.25
CA ILE A 19 4.53 -5.38 0.95
C ILE A 19 5.99 -5.73 0.73
N ALA A 20 6.83 -5.48 1.72
CA ALA A 20 8.27 -5.71 1.60
C ALA A 20 8.60 -7.19 1.31
N PHE A 21 7.95 -8.13 2.03
CA PHE A 21 8.13 -9.56 1.79
C PHE A 21 7.56 -10.04 0.47
N ILE A 22 6.38 -9.56 0.11
CA ILE A 22 5.73 -9.87 -1.16
C ILE A 22 6.57 -9.35 -2.33
N ALA A 23 7.07 -8.11 -2.25
CA ALA A 23 7.94 -7.52 -3.26
C ALA A 23 9.22 -8.33 -3.46
N LYS A 24 9.91 -8.70 -2.36
CA LYS A 24 11.11 -9.54 -2.39
C LYS A 24 10.82 -10.88 -3.06
N HIS A 25 9.73 -11.56 -2.68
CA HIS A 25 9.38 -12.85 -3.25
C HIS A 25 9.03 -12.77 -4.75
N LEU A 26 8.26 -11.76 -5.17
CA LEU A 26 7.93 -11.55 -6.58
C LEU A 26 9.19 -11.23 -7.41
N ALA A 27 10.09 -10.40 -6.88
CA ALA A 27 11.35 -10.05 -7.52
C ALA A 27 12.28 -11.27 -7.68
N ASN A 28 12.35 -12.16 -6.68
CA ASN A 28 13.09 -13.41 -6.75
C ASN A 28 12.52 -14.38 -7.80
N LYS A 29 11.25 -14.23 -8.16
CA LYS A 29 10.62 -14.93 -9.29
C LYS A 29 10.81 -14.23 -10.65
N GLY A 30 11.65 -13.22 -10.72
CA GLY A 30 11.95 -12.46 -11.94
C GLY A 30 10.90 -11.41 -12.32
N LYS A 31 9.89 -11.15 -11.46
CA LYS A 31 8.92 -10.08 -11.70
C LYS A 31 9.54 -8.72 -11.44
N LYS A 32 9.25 -7.75 -12.30
CA LYS A 32 9.56 -6.34 -12.06
C LYS A 32 8.49 -5.74 -11.15
N VAL A 33 8.90 -5.28 -9.98
CA VAL A 33 7.99 -4.75 -8.95
C VAL A 33 8.29 -3.27 -8.72
N ALA A 34 7.26 -2.43 -8.76
CA ALA A 34 7.33 -1.06 -8.27
C ALA A 34 6.60 -0.97 -6.92
N VAL A 35 7.24 -0.40 -5.92
CA VAL A 35 6.64 -0.16 -4.60
C VAL A 35 6.50 1.35 -4.41
N ILE A 36 5.27 1.81 -4.12
CA ILE A 36 4.97 3.22 -3.88
C ILE A 36 4.51 3.39 -2.44
N ASP A 37 5.17 4.27 -1.72
CA ASP A 37 4.83 4.59 -0.33
C ASP A 37 3.87 5.78 -0.27
N PHE A 38 2.58 5.50 -0.04
CA PHE A 38 1.55 6.50 0.24
C PHE A 38 1.26 6.61 1.75
N ASN A 39 2.05 5.95 2.59
CA ASN A 39 1.94 6.04 4.03
C ASN A 39 2.70 7.27 4.56
N LEU A 40 2.15 8.46 4.31
CA LEU A 40 2.80 9.73 4.62
C LEU A 40 2.95 9.99 6.13
N GLU A 41 2.10 9.36 6.96
CA GLU A 41 2.12 9.56 8.42
C GLU A 41 3.18 8.70 9.12
N SER A 42 3.48 7.53 8.58
CA SER A 42 4.41 6.57 9.18
C SER A 42 5.25 5.87 8.10
N PRO A 43 6.04 6.63 7.32
CA PRO A 43 6.81 6.07 6.22
C PRO A 43 7.90 5.13 6.71
N ASN A 44 7.98 3.93 6.13
CA ASN A 44 8.97 2.93 6.51
C ASN A 44 9.42 2.00 5.37
N ILE A 45 8.87 2.13 4.18
CA ILE A 45 9.23 1.29 3.02
C ILE A 45 10.71 1.43 2.68
N SER A 46 11.26 2.65 2.72
CA SER A 46 12.66 2.92 2.43
C SER A 46 13.61 2.14 3.34
N ASN A 47 13.29 2.03 4.62
CA ASN A 47 14.09 1.27 5.58
C ASN A 47 13.97 -0.24 5.35
N LEU A 48 12.74 -0.75 5.19
CA LEU A 48 12.51 -2.18 5.00
C LEU A 48 13.07 -2.71 3.68
N LEU A 49 13.10 -1.89 2.64
CA LEU A 49 13.64 -2.25 1.33
C LEU A 49 15.09 -1.77 1.14
N SER A 50 15.74 -1.28 2.20
CA SER A 50 17.17 -0.92 2.24
C SER A 50 17.58 -0.05 1.04
N LEU A 51 17.03 1.18 0.95
CA LEU A 51 17.46 2.12 -0.07
C LEU A 51 18.90 2.60 0.17
N GLU A 52 19.68 2.75 -0.91
CA GLU A 52 21.10 3.10 -0.84
C GLU A 52 21.39 4.55 -0.41
N THR A 53 20.40 5.42 -0.44
CA THR A 53 20.58 6.86 -0.25
C THR A 53 20.10 7.34 1.11
N PHE A 54 20.85 8.29 1.70
CA PHE A 54 20.50 8.91 2.98
C PHE A 54 19.59 10.13 2.84
N GLN A 55 19.51 10.74 1.65
CA GLN A 55 18.63 11.86 1.33
C GLN A 55 17.94 11.60 0.01
N TYR A 56 16.62 11.62 0.01
CA TYR A 56 15.84 11.32 -1.19
C TYR A 56 14.56 12.15 -1.26
N LYS A 57 14.25 12.60 -2.47
CA LYS A 57 12.93 13.11 -2.79
C LYS A 57 11.93 11.93 -2.88
N GLY A 58 10.65 12.22 -2.71
CA GLY A 58 9.63 11.19 -2.79
C GLY A 58 8.27 11.71 -3.20
N VAL A 59 7.26 10.93 -2.86
CA VAL A 59 5.85 11.22 -3.19
C VAL A 59 5.41 12.56 -2.64
N VAL A 60 5.83 12.93 -1.41
CA VAL A 60 5.48 14.21 -0.78
C VAL A 60 6.01 15.37 -1.60
N ASP A 61 7.29 15.32 -2.02
CA ASP A 61 7.90 16.38 -2.83
C ASP A 61 7.21 16.49 -4.20
N TYR A 62 6.95 15.35 -4.83
CA TYR A 62 6.29 15.28 -6.13
C TYR A 62 4.88 15.89 -6.11
N PHE A 63 4.09 15.59 -5.08
CA PHE A 63 2.73 16.12 -4.95
C PHE A 63 2.70 17.56 -4.47
N TYR A 64 3.58 17.92 -3.53
CA TYR A 64 3.65 19.27 -2.99
C TYR A 64 3.99 20.31 -4.07
N GLU A 65 5.00 20.05 -4.90
CA GLU A 65 5.35 20.93 -6.02
C GLU A 65 4.15 21.10 -6.98
N ARG A 66 3.44 20.02 -7.31
CA ARG A 66 2.29 20.07 -8.23
C ARG A 66 1.06 20.73 -7.62
N ALA A 67 0.92 20.68 -6.32
CA ALA A 67 -0.15 21.37 -5.62
C ALA A 67 0.04 22.89 -5.62
N LEU A 68 1.28 23.34 -5.43
CA LEU A 68 1.63 24.77 -5.37
C LEU A 68 1.84 25.39 -6.76
N SER A 69 2.17 24.60 -7.77
CA SER A 69 2.48 25.10 -9.11
C SER A 69 1.23 25.62 -9.81
N LEU A 70 1.18 26.91 -10.07
CA LEU A 70 0.21 27.55 -10.94
C LEU A 70 0.53 27.32 -12.43
N SER A 71 1.79 27.04 -12.75
CA SER A 71 2.29 26.66 -14.07
C SER A 71 2.70 25.19 -14.02
N HIS A 72 2.34 24.39 -14.99
CA HIS A 72 2.67 22.94 -15.07
C HIS A 72 4.17 22.60 -15.12
N GLN A 73 5.06 23.53 -14.80
CA GLN A 73 6.51 23.34 -14.73
C GLN A 73 6.90 22.90 -13.31
N CYS A 74 6.82 21.59 -13.05
CA CYS A 74 7.35 21.00 -11.82
C CYS A 74 8.77 20.49 -12.08
N SER A 75 9.70 20.77 -11.14
CA SER A 75 11.09 20.35 -11.25
C SER A 75 11.26 18.87 -10.92
N THR A 76 10.48 18.35 -9.98
CA THR A 76 10.56 16.94 -9.54
C THR A 76 9.86 16.02 -10.53
N THR A 77 10.64 15.14 -11.15
CA THR A 77 10.19 14.11 -12.08
C THR A 77 10.16 12.74 -11.40
N ILE A 78 9.63 11.73 -12.10
CA ILE A 78 9.66 10.35 -11.60
C ILE A 78 11.10 9.81 -11.45
N ASN A 79 12.05 10.27 -12.26
CA ASN A 79 13.45 9.87 -12.14
C ASN A 79 14.10 10.36 -10.83
N ASP A 80 13.62 11.48 -10.29
CA ASP A 80 14.16 12.07 -9.06
C ASP A 80 13.62 11.38 -7.79
N ILE A 81 12.54 10.60 -7.92
CA ILE A 81 11.85 9.95 -6.80
C ILE A 81 11.80 8.43 -6.91
N CYS A 82 12.41 7.84 -7.92
CA CYS A 82 12.43 6.40 -8.15
C CYS A 82 13.82 5.83 -7.86
N TYR A 83 13.91 4.98 -6.86
CA TYR A 83 15.16 4.40 -6.38
C TYR A 83 15.20 2.90 -6.58
N ARG A 84 16.41 2.36 -6.73
CA ARG A 84 16.63 0.92 -6.73
C ARG A 84 16.74 0.40 -5.31
N CYS A 85 16.25 -0.80 -5.11
CA CYS A 85 16.34 -1.50 -3.85
C CYS A 85 17.64 -2.32 -3.80
N ASN A 86 18.37 -2.26 -2.68
CA ASN A 86 19.58 -3.08 -2.48
C ASN A 86 19.28 -4.58 -2.45
N LEU A 87 18.07 -4.98 -2.05
CA LEU A 87 17.71 -6.37 -1.93
C LEU A 87 17.49 -7.06 -3.30
N SER A 88 17.14 -6.29 -4.34
CA SER A 88 16.94 -6.82 -5.70
C SER A 88 16.88 -5.71 -6.74
N GLN A 89 17.56 -5.89 -7.88
CA GLN A 89 17.47 -4.98 -9.02
C GLN A 89 16.06 -4.97 -9.69
N ASN A 90 15.25 -5.97 -9.42
CA ASN A 90 13.87 -6.05 -9.92
C ASN A 90 12.87 -5.26 -9.07
N ILE A 91 13.29 -4.63 -7.98
CA ILE A 91 12.45 -3.79 -7.14
C ILE A 91 12.84 -2.33 -7.34
N SER A 92 11.88 -1.51 -7.76
CA SER A 92 11.98 -0.05 -7.79
C SER A 92 11.09 0.53 -6.69
N VAL A 93 11.60 1.48 -5.94
CA VAL A 93 10.90 2.07 -4.78
C VAL A 93 10.68 3.56 -5.04
N ILE A 94 9.45 4.00 -4.83
CA ILE A 94 9.07 5.41 -4.79
C ILE A 94 8.67 5.72 -3.34
N PRO A 95 9.62 6.22 -2.51
CA PRO A 95 9.37 6.48 -1.10
C PRO A 95 8.53 7.74 -0.90
N THR A 96 8.12 7.99 0.34
CA THR A 96 7.43 9.25 0.70
C THR A 96 8.30 10.49 0.52
N GLY A 97 9.60 10.37 0.67
CA GLY A 97 10.59 11.42 0.74
C GLY A 97 11.34 11.42 2.08
N ASP A 98 12.37 12.23 2.18
CA ASP A 98 13.19 12.32 3.38
C ASP A 98 12.42 12.99 4.52
N ILE A 99 12.50 12.40 5.73
CA ILE A 99 11.87 12.92 6.95
C ILE A 99 12.76 14.02 7.54
N ASP A 100 12.85 15.13 6.84
CA ASP A 100 13.54 16.32 7.30
C ASP A 100 12.65 17.23 8.18
N LYS A 101 13.21 18.33 8.67
CA LYS A 101 12.46 19.32 9.48
C LYS A 101 11.26 19.95 8.79
N TYR A 102 11.17 19.89 7.46
CA TYR A 102 10.07 20.42 6.67
C TYR A 102 9.08 19.36 6.21
N TYR A 103 9.36 18.08 6.45
CA TYR A 103 8.52 16.97 6.01
C TYR A 103 7.10 17.09 6.54
N ILE A 104 6.96 17.34 7.86
CA ILE A 104 5.63 17.45 8.49
C ILE A 104 4.83 18.58 7.85
N HIS A 105 5.46 19.71 7.55
CA HIS A 105 4.79 20.82 6.88
C HIS A 105 4.30 20.41 5.49
N ARG A 106 5.16 19.85 4.63
CA ARG A 106 4.77 19.41 3.28
C ARG A 106 3.68 18.34 3.30
N ALA A 107 3.81 17.33 4.16
CA ALA A 107 2.84 16.26 4.29
C ALA A 107 1.49 16.75 4.81
N SER A 108 1.47 17.65 5.81
CA SER A 108 0.23 18.19 6.37
C SER A 108 -0.51 19.10 5.39
N GLU A 109 0.20 19.84 4.54
CA GLU A 109 -0.45 20.65 3.47
C GLU A 109 -1.15 19.74 2.45
N LEU A 110 -0.56 18.58 2.12
CA LEU A 110 -1.20 17.60 1.25
C LEU A 110 -2.49 17.04 1.87
N ASP A 111 -2.49 16.77 3.17
CA ASP A 111 -3.66 16.23 3.89
C ASP A 111 -4.79 17.26 4.04
N ARG A 112 -4.50 18.57 4.11
CA ARG A 112 -5.48 19.65 4.24
C ARG A 112 -6.38 19.89 3.03
N GLY A 113 -6.59 18.88 2.20
CA GLY A 113 -7.50 18.93 1.06
C GLY A 113 -6.81 19.24 -0.27
N LEU A 114 -5.48 19.40 -0.33
CA LEU A 114 -4.76 19.54 -1.59
C LEU A 114 -4.95 18.28 -2.46
N ILE A 115 -4.92 17.08 -1.85
CA ILE A 115 -5.18 15.82 -2.57
C ILE A 115 -6.58 15.83 -3.18
N ALA A 116 -7.60 16.24 -2.43
CA ALA A 116 -8.96 16.39 -2.95
C ALA A 116 -9.06 17.42 -4.09
N SER A 117 -8.23 18.47 -4.05
CA SER A 117 -8.19 19.49 -5.11
C SER A 117 -7.67 18.93 -6.44
N PHE A 118 -6.86 17.87 -6.43
CA PHE A 118 -6.36 17.23 -7.65
C PHE A 118 -7.47 16.66 -8.54
N TYR A 119 -8.60 16.30 -7.94
CA TYR A 119 -9.77 15.81 -8.68
C TYR A 119 -10.61 16.92 -9.33
N LYS A 120 -10.41 18.17 -8.91
CA LYS A 120 -11.10 19.33 -9.48
C LYS A 120 -10.34 19.97 -10.64
N LYS A 121 -9.10 19.53 -10.89
CA LYS A 121 -8.24 20.05 -11.97
C LYS A 121 -8.29 19.11 -13.17
N ASP A 122 -8.05 19.62 -14.37
CA ASP A 122 -7.90 18.81 -15.60
C ASP A 122 -6.73 17.82 -15.50
N PHE A 123 -5.75 18.13 -14.68
CA PHE A 123 -4.58 17.31 -14.41
C PHE A 123 -4.64 16.69 -13.01
N ASN A 124 -4.60 15.35 -12.93
CA ASN A 124 -4.54 14.61 -11.68
C ASN A 124 -3.11 14.06 -11.44
N PRO A 125 -2.33 14.64 -10.51
CA PRO A 125 -0.93 14.25 -10.29
C PRO A 125 -0.78 12.82 -9.76
N ILE A 126 -1.78 12.26 -9.08
CA ILE A 126 -1.72 10.88 -8.60
C ILE A 126 -1.80 9.90 -9.78
N ARG A 127 -2.70 10.15 -10.73
CA ARG A 127 -2.79 9.35 -11.96
C ARG A 127 -1.56 9.54 -12.83
N ALA A 128 -1.02 10.76 -12.89
CA ALA A 128 0.22 11.05 -13.61
C ALA A 128 1.39 10.24 -13.04
N LEU A 129 1.57 10.23 -11.71
CA LEU A 129 2.59 9.42 -11.04
C LEU A 129 2.49 7.94 -11.44
N ILE A 130 1.30 7.35 -11.35
CA ILE A 130 1.09 5.94 -11.73
C ILE A 130 1.42 5.70 -13.20
N ASN A 131 1.03 6.60 -14.10
CA ASN A 131 1.32 6.47 -15.52
C ASN A 131 2.82 6.59 -15.82
N ASP A 132 3.53 7.49 -15.15
CA ASP A 132 4.96 7.68 -15.30
C ASP A 132 5.74 6.48 -14.76
N VAL A 133 5.31 5.92 -13.62
CA VAL A 133 5.85 4.65 -13.09
C VAL A 133 5.67 3.52 -14.11
N LYS A 134 4.49 3.39 -14.72
CA LYS A 134 4.23 2.37 -15.74
C LYS A 134 5.10 2.57 -16.98
N LYS A 135 5.32 3.80 -17.42
CA LYS A 135 6.14 4.11 -18.61
C LYS A 135 7.62 3.90 -18.36
N LEU A 136 8.15 4.38 -17.22
CA LEU A 136 9.57 4.35 -16.88
C LEU A 136 10.04 2.95 -16.50
N ILE A 137 9.36 2.33 -15.54
CA ILE A 137 9.78 1.07 -14.92
C ILE A 137 9.24 -0.13 -15.70
N LYS A 138 8.08 0.02 -16.34
CA LYS A 138 7.33 -1.08 -16.99
C LYS A 138 7.19 -2.29 -16.06
N PRO A 139 6.65 -2.09 -14.84
CA PRO A 139 6.58 -3.14 -13.85
C PRO A 139 5.48 -4.14 -14.21
N ASP A 140 5.66 -5.40 -13.80
CA ASP A 140 4.61 -6.40 -13.81
C ASP A 140 3.54 -6.08 -12.76
N VAL A 141 3.98 -5.59 -11.60
CA VAL A 141 3.15 -5.28 -10.43
C VAL A 141 3.57 -3.96 -9.81
N ILE A 142 2.58 -3.12 -9.46
CA ILE A 142 2.74 -1.96 -8.58
C ILE A 142 2.10 -2.31 -7.23
N LEU A 143 2.87 -2.24 -6.15
CA LEU A 143 2.42 -2.39 -4.77
C LEU A 143 2.34 -1.00 -4.13
N ILE A 144 1.20 -0.65 -3.55
CA ILE A 144 0.98 0.65 -2.90
C ILE A 144 0.79 0.42 -1.41
N ASP A 145 1.69 0.99 -0.60
CA ASP A 145 1.50 1.09 0.85
C ASP A 145 0.63 2.30 1.17
N THR A 146 -0.45 2.11 1.91
CA THR A 146 -1.38 3.20 2.23
C THR A 146 -1.35 3.55 3.70
N ASN A 147 -1.65 4.81 4.02
CA ASN A 147 -1.94 5.21 5.40
C ASN A 147 -3.04 4.33 6.00
N SER A 148 -2.93 4.04 7.28
CA SER A 148 -4.03 3.43 8.03
C SER A 148 -5.16 4.44 8.29
N GLY A 149 -6.35 3.92 8.58
CA GLY A 149 -7.50 4.76 8.88
C GLY A 149 -8.18 5.39 7.66
N ILE A 150 -9.01 6.39 7.90
CA ILE A 150 -9.80 7.05 6.86
C ILE A 150 -9.09 8.33 6.43
N ASN A 151 -8.57 8.34 5.22
CA ASN A 151 -7.91 9.50 4.60
C ASN A 151 -8.09 9.48 3.07
N ASP A 152 -7.88 10.63 2.45
CA ASP A 152 -8.13 10.80 1.01
C ASP A 152 -7.21 9.94 0.15
N LEU A 153 -5.91 9.90 0.47
CA LEU A 153 -4.93 9.19 -0.36
C LEU A 153 -5.17 7.67 -0.36
N SER A 154 -5.47 7.09 0.81
CA SER A 154 -5.86 5.68 0.91
C SER A 154 -7.18 5.39 0.19
N SER A 155 -8.16 6.29 0.28
CA SER A 155 -9.42 6.16 -0.44
C SER A 155 -9.21 6.14 -1.95
N ILE A 156 -8.36 7.03 -2.46
CA ILE A 156 -7.97 7.08 -3.88
C ILE A 156 -7.23 5.81 -4.30
N ALA A 157 -6.25 5.38 -3.52
CA ALA A 157 -5.49 4.16 -3.81
C ALA A 157 -6.42 2.94 -3.94
N ILE A 158 -7.35 2.78 -3.01
CA ILE A 158 -8.29 1.67 -2.97
C ILE A 158 -9.32 1.74 -4.10
N ASN A 159 -9.99 2.88 -4.26
CA ASN A 159 -11.16 2.98 -5.13
C ASN A 159 -10.81 3.31 -6.59
N ASP A 160 -9.76 4.12 -6.82
CA ASP A 160 -9.49 4.67 -8.15
C ASP A 160 -8.27 4.06 -8.84
N LEU A 161 -7.31 3.53 -8.08
CA LEU A 161 -6.07 3.02 -8.66
C LEU A 161 -6.01 1.50 -8.73
N SER A 162 -6.46 0.78 -7.69
CA SER A 162 -6.17 -0.64 -7.50
C SER A 162 -7.04 -1.57 -8.34
N ASP A 163 -6.41 -2.63 -8.82
CA ASP A 163 -7.08 -3.80 -9.39
C ASP A 163 -7.38 -4.83 -8.28
N VAL A 164 -6.53 -4.86 -7.26
CA VAL A 164 -6.67 -5.72 -6.07
C VAL A 164 -6.36 -4.92 -4.82
N VAL A 165 -7.13 -5.15 -3.76
CA VAL A 165 -6.89 -4.57 -2.43
C VAL A 165 -6.72 -5.69 -1.42
N TYR A 166 -5.62 -5.68 -0.70
CA TYR A 166 -5.42 -6.49 0.50
C TYR A 166 -5.74 -5.66 1.73
N ILE A 167 -6.71 -6.09 2.51
CA ILE A 167 -7.08 -5.43 3.77
C ILE A 167 -6.51 -6.24 4.92
N ASN A 168 -5.53 -5.64 5.59
CA ASN A 168 -4.90 -6.22 6.77
C ASN A 168 -5.76 -5.96 8.00
N LEU A 169 -6.03 -6.99 8.78
CA LEU A 169 -6.82 -6.87 9.99
C LEU A 169 -6.44 -7.89 11.07
N PHE A 170 -6.60 -7.48 12.32
CA PHE A 170 -6.61 -8.39 13.46
C PHE A 170 -8.08 -8.66 13.86
N PRO A 171 -8.47 -9.89 14.21
CA PRO A 171 -9.89 -10.25 14.46
C PRO A 171 -10.40 -9.73 15.80
N ASN A 172 -10.56 -8.41 15.91
CA ASN A 172 -11.16 -7.70 17.04
C ASN A 172 -12.22 -6.70 16.57
N GLU A 173 -12.97 -6.14 17.51
CA GLU A 173 -14.11 -5.27 17.21
C GLU A 173 -13.74 -4.00 16.44
N ILE A 174 -12.60 -3.38 16.76
CA ILE A 174 -12.20 -2.11 16.14
C ILE A 174 -11.85 -2.32 14.66
N HIS A 175 -11.13 -3.41 14.33
CA HIS A 175 -10.85 -3.76 12.95
C HIS A 175 -12.12 -4.16 12.18
N PHE A 176 -13.04 -4.88 12.81
CA PHE A 176 -14.30 -5.24 12.19
C PHE A 176 -15.19 -4.02 11.89
N LYS A 177 -15.28 -3.06 12.82
CA LYS A 177 -15.99 -1.79 12.56
C LYS A 177 -15.35 -1.02 11.41
N GLY A 178 -14.03 -0.89 11.42
CA GLY A 178 -13.29 -0.23 10.34
C GLY A 178 -13.48 -0.92 8.99
N LEU A 179 -13.43 -2.25 8.96
CA LEU A 179 -13.66 -3.03 7.76
C LEU A 179 -15.06 -2.79 7.18
N THR A 180 -16.11 -2.74 8.02
CA THR A 180 -17.48 -2.43 7.57
C THR A 180 -17.52 -1.08 6.86
N ILE A 181 -16.92 -0.04 7.45
CA ILE A 181 -16.88 1.32 6.87
C ILE A 181 -16.20 1.32 5.49
N ILE A 182 -15.04 0.66 5.38
CA ILE A 182 -14.29 0.62 4.12
C ILE A 182 -15.02 -0.17 3.04
N LEU A 183 -15.60 -1.32 3.38
CA LEU A 183 -16.36 -2.11 2.42
C LEU A 183 -17.60 -1.35 1.89
N GLU A 184 -18.28 -0.61 2.76
CA GLU A 184 -19.37 0.27 2.34
C GLU A 184 -18.89 1.41 1.44
N ALA A 185 -17.74 2.03 1.76
CA ALA A 185 -17.15 3.08 0.93
C ALA A 185 -16.81 2.55 -0.47
N ILE A 186 -16.19 1.37 -0.57
CA ILE A 186 -15.89 0.71 -1.86
C ILE A 186 -17.19 0.42 -2.63
N LYS A 187 -18.24 -0.08 -1.97
CA LYS A 187 -19.54 -0.31 -2.61
C LYS A 187 -20.16 0.97 -3.15
N ARG A 188 -20.12 2.06 -2.38
CA ARG A 188 -20.68 3.36 -2.80
C ARG A 188 -19.89 3.97 -3.97
N SER A 189 -18.57 3.82 -4.00
CA SER A 189 -17.75 4.32 -5.10
C SER A 189 -18.12 3.70 -6.47
N LYS A 190 -18.63 2.46 -6.47
CA LYS A 190 -19.15 1.78 -7.67
C LYS A 190 -20.24 2.57 -8.38
N PHE A 191 -21.13 3.24 -7.65
CA PHE A 191 -22.22 4.01 -8.24
C PHE A 191 -21.74 5.31 -8.88
N ASN A 192 -20.61 5.84 -8.45
CA ASN A 192 -20.07 7.10 -8.92
C ASN A 192 -18.99 6.96 -10.00
N ASN A 193 -18.33 5.81 -10.08
CA ASN A 193 -17.23 5.56 -11.01
C ASN A 193 -17.56 4.42 -11.99
N LYS A 194 -17.33 4.64 -13.28
CA LYS A 194 -17.50 3.61 -14.34
C LYS A 194 -16.42 2.51 -14.28
N ARG A 195 -15.49 2.56 -13.34
CA ARG A 195 -14.39 1.59 -13.19
C ARG A 195 -14.89 0.30 -12.52
N LYS A 196 -14.31 -0.84 -12.93
CA LYS A 196 -14.51 -2.13 -12.25
C LYS A 196 -14.02 -2.04 -10.79
N GLN A 197 -14.79 -2.59 -9.85
CA GLN A 197 -14.37 -2.68 -8.48
C GLN A 197 -13.09 -3.51 -8.31
N PRO A 198 -12.21 -3.17 -7.37
CA PRO A 198 -11.05 -3.99 -7.05
C PRO A 198 -11.50 -5.34 -6.47
N VAL A 199 -10.69 -6.37 -6.73
CA VAL A 199 -10.80 -7.65 -6.01
C VAL A 199 -10.31 -7.44 -4.59
N ILE A 200 -11.12 -7.80 -3.59
CA ILE A 200 -10.79 -7.63 -2.18
C ILE A 200 -10.29 -8.95 -1.61
N ASN A 201 -9.17 -8.90 -0.89
CA ASN A 201 -8.65 -10.01 -0.09
C ASN A 201 -8.41 -9.53 1.34
N PHE A 202 -8.53 -10.44 2.30
CA PHE A 202 -8.21 -10.18 3.70
C PHE A 202 -6.91 -10.85 4.11
N ILE A 203 -6.07 -10.14 4.86
CA ILE A 203 -4.89 -10.69 5.51
C ILE A 203 -5.08 -10.54 7.01
N LEU A 204 -5.19 -11.67 7.70
CA LEU A 204 -5.27 -11.73 9.15
C LEU A 204 -3.87 -11.82 9.73
N LEU A 205 -3.42 -10.79 10.45
CA LEU A 205 -2.07 -10.75 11.03
C LEU A 205 -2.01 -9.79 12.24
N PRO A 206 -1.01 -9.92 13.10
CA PRO A 206 -0.22 -11.14 13.32
C PRO A 206 -1.04 -12.13 14.15
N LEU A 207 -1.14 -13.37 13.77
CA LEU A 207 -1.93 -14.37 14.49
C LEU A 207 -1.05 -15.23 15.41
N PRO A 208 -1.37 -15.37 16.71
CA PRO A 208 -0.73 -16.36 17.56
C PRO A 208 -0.99 -17.76 17.03
N HIS A 209 0.07 -18.51 16.75
CA HIS A 209 -0.01 -19.85 16.13
C HIS A 209 -1.04 -20.76 16.80
N MET A 210 -1.00 -20.86 18.12
CA MET A 210 -1.92 -21.71 18.91
C MET A 210 -3.40 -21.29 18.81
N ARG A 211 -3.69 -20.06 18.41
CA ARG A 211 -5.07 -19.52 18.32
C ARG A 211 -5.54 -19.27 16.88
N LYS A 212 -4.71 -19.54 15.89
CA LYS A 212 -4.98 -19.28 14.46
C LYS A 212 -6.34 -19.80 14.01
N LYS A 213 -6.62 -21.08 14.25
CA LYS A 213 -7.92 -21.71 13.89
C LYS A 213 -9.12 -21.04 14.56
N LYS A 214 -9.02 -20.69 15.85
CA LYS A 214 -10.09 -20.01 16.59
C LYS A 214 -10.36 -18.61 16.06
N LEU A 215 -9.30 -17.87 15.71
CA LEU A 215 -9.38 -16.52 15.19
C LEU A 215 -9.93 -16.50 13.76
N LEU A 216 -9.53 -17.44 12.90
CA LEU A 216 -10.11 -17.63 11.57
C LEU A 216 -11.63 -17.87 11.66
N LYS A 217 -12.06 -18.81 12.51
CA LYS A 217 -13.50 -19.08 12.73
C LYS A 217 -14.26 -17.83 13.19
N LYS A 218 -13.65 -16.99 14.03
CA LYS A 218 -14.25 -15.71 14.45
C LYS A 218 -14.48 -14.77 13.28
N VAL A 219 -13.52 -14.67 12.35
CA VAL A 219 -13.65 -13.85 11.15
C VAL A 219 -14.72 -14.40 10.22
N GLU A 220 -14.74 -15.70 9.98
CA GLU A 220 -15.77 -16.36 9.17
C GLU A 220 -17.19 -16.10 9.70
N GLN A 221 -17.36 -16.26 11.03
CA GLN A 221 -18.64 -15.96 11.71
C GLN A 221 -19.03 -14.49 11.55
N TRP A 222 -18.05 -13.56 11.67
CA TRP A 222 -18.32 -12.15 11.50
C TRP A 222 -18.69 -11.83 10.05
N ILE A 223 -18.02 -12.41 9.06
CA ILE A 223 -18.34 -12.28 7.63
C ILE A 223 -19.76 -12.76 7.34
N GLN A 224 -20.12 -13.94 7.86
CA GLN A 224 -21.46 -14.51 7.71
C GLN A 224 -22.53 -13.62 8.34
N LYS A 225 -22.32 -13.19 9.59
CA LYS A 225 -23.26 -12.33 10.33
C LYS A 225 -23.53 -11.00 9.62
N ASN A 226 -22.52 -10.45 8.93
CA ASN A 226 -22.62 -9.15 8.24
C ASN A 226 -22.91 -9.31 6.74
N ASN A 227 -23.17 -10.54 6.28
CA ASN A 227 -23.49 -10.86 4.87
C ASN A 227 -22.46 -10.27 3.87
N ILE A 228 -21.16 -10.34 4.22
CA ILE A 228 -20.09 -9.86 3.37
C ILE A 228 -19.78 -10.90 2.32
N LYS A 229 -20.02 -10.57 1.04
CA LYS A 229 -19.82 -11.48 -0.09
C LYS A 229 -18.75 -10.98 -1.08
N ASP A 230 -18.40 -9.71 -1.00
CA ASP A 230 -17.57 -9.04 -1.99
C ASP A 230 -16.07 -9.14 -1.61
N PHE A 231 -15.56 -10.35 -1.42
CA PHE A 231 -14.14 -10.64 -1.24
C PHE A 231 -13.77 -11.96 -1.92
N SER A 232 -12.48 -12.15 -2.20
CA SER A 232 -11.99 -13.36 -2.90
C SER A 232 -11.37 -14.37 -1.92
N ASN A 233 -10.39 -13.95 -1.13
CA ASN A 233 -9.64 -14.85 -0.27
C ASN A 233 -9.41 -14.26 1.14
N ILE A 234 -9.16 -15.16 2.09
CA ILE A 234 -8.70 -14.83 3.44
C ILE A 234 -7.36 -15.55 3.65
N TYR A 235 -6.33 -14.78 3.90
CA TYR A 235 -5.00 -15.27 4.25
C TYR A 235 -4.76 -15.08 5.74
N ALA A 236 -3.98 -15.97 6.34
CA ALA A 236 -3.64 -15.88 7.76
C ALA A 236 -2.13 -15.95 7.92
N VAL A 237 -1.55 -14.92 8.49
CA VAL A 237 -0.12 -14.79 8.72
C VAL A 237 0.18 -14.98 10.20
N ASP A 238 1.05 -15.92 10.52
CA ASP A 238 1.45 -16.19 11.89
C ASP A 238 2.34 -15.09 12.44
N TYR A 239 2.20 -14.82 13.74
CA TYR A 239 3.11 -13.94 14.45
C TYR A 239 4.50 -14.57 14.50
N ASN A 240 5.47 -13.84 14.02
CA ASN A 240 6.87 -14.23 14.10
C ASN A 240 7.69 -13.08 14.69
N TYR A 241 8.29 -13.30 15.85
CA TYR A 241 9.09 -12.29 16.55
C TYR A 241 10.38 -11.93 15.81
N GLU A 242 10.94 -12.86 15.03
CA GLU A 242 12.13 -12.61 14.20
C GLU A 242 11.89 -11.46 13.21
N ILE A 243 10.68 -11.38 12.64
CA ILE A 243 10.29 -10.27 11.75
C ILE A 243 10.36 -8.92 12.47
N VAL A 244 10.02 -8.90 13.76
CA VAL A 244 10.03 -7.67 14.57
C VAL A 244 11.45 -7.25 14.93
N LEU A 245 12.34 -8.22 15.17
CA LEU A 245 13.72 -7.95 15.62
C LEU A 245 14.69 -7.69 14.46
N SER A 246 14.58 -8.45 13.39
CA SER A 246 15.58 -8.48 12.31
C SER A 246 15.10 -7.86 11.00
N GLY A 247 13.84 -7.44 10.94
CA GLY A 247 13.29 -6.84 9.72
C GLY A 247 13.21 -7.83 8.56
N ILE A 248 13.65 -7.41 7.37
CA ILE A 248 13.46 -8.15 6.11
C ILE A 248 14.65 -9.05 5.73
N ASP A 249 15.75 -8.95 6.46
CA ASP A 249 16.98 -9.75 6.20
C ASP A 249 16.92 -11.18 6.71
N ILE A 250 15.75 -11.62 7.14
CA ILE A 250 15.51 -12.95 7.67
C ILE A 250 15.42 -13.98 6.52
N ASP A 251 15.75 -15.24 6.84
CA ASP A 251 15.67 -16.36 5.94
C ASP A 251 14.27 -16.52 5.33
N GLU A 252 14.21 -16.76 4.03
CA GLU A 252 12.97 -16.95 3.28
C GLU A 252 12.08 -18.09 3.81
N SER A 253 12.62 -19.04 4.53
CA SER A 253 11.85 -20.13 5.16
C SER A 253 10.83 -19.64 6.19
N ILE A 254 11.09 -18.46 6.78
CA ILE A 254 10.27 -17.86 7.84
C ILE A 254 9.00 -17.18 7.29
N TYR A 255 8.91 -16.92 5.96
CA TYR A 255 7.81 -16.14 5.35
C TYR A 255 6.83 -16.97 4.53
N THR A 256 6.65 -18.23 4.84
CA THR A 256 5.79 -19.12 4.07
C THR A 256 4.40 -18.53 3.81
N ASP A 257 3.81 -17.86 4.80
CA ASP A 257 2.49 -17.24 4.66
C ASP A 257 2.49 -16.10 3.61
N TYR A 258 3.51 -15.24 3.60
CA TYR A 258 3.63 -14.17 2.60
C TYR A 258 3.93 -14.71 1.20
N LYS A 259 4.66 -15.83 1.08
CA LYS A 259 4.87 -16.52 -0.20
C LYS A 259 3.56 -17.02 -0.81
N ILE A 260 2.64 -17.54 0.02
CA ILE A 260 1.31 -17.96 -0.43
C ILE A 260 0.54 -16.77 -1.01
N ILE A 261 0.58 -15.62 -0.33
CA ILE A 261 -0.06 -14.39 -0.80
C ILE A 261 0.58 -13.94 -2.12
N ALA A 262 1.91 -13.86 -2.17
CA ALA A 262 2.64 -13.44 -3.36
C ALA A 262 2.37 -14.35 -4.58
N ASN A 263 2.23 -15.65 -4.37
CA ASN A 263 1.91 -16.61 -5.44
C ASN A 263 0.50 -16.44 -6.01
N SER A 264 -0.40 -15.75 -5.31
CA SER A 264 -1.75 -15.43 -5.79
C SER A 264 -1.81 -14.15 -6.63
N ILE A 265 -0.73 -13.38 -6.68
CA ILE A 265 -0.57 -12.15 -7.43
C ILE A 265 -0.14 -12.43 -8.88
#